data_1d5b32bd6494eeb8b901cdfb594e3449
#
_entry.id   1d5b32bd6494eeb8b901cdfb594e3449
#
_cell.length_a   1.000
_cell.length_b   1.000
_cell.length_c   1.000
_cell.angle_alpha   90.00
_cell.angle_beta   90.00
_cell.angle_gamma   90.00
#
_symmetry.space_group_name_H-M   'P 1'
#
loop_
_entity.id
_entity.type
_entity.pdbx_description
1 polymer ?
#
loop_
_entity_poly.entity_id
_entity_poly.type
_entity_poly.pdbx_seq_one_letter_code
_entity_poly.pdbx_strand_id
1 'polypeptide(L)'
;MITPSLNDLQEIRKQGIYRTAPVSMEILSDIKTPIEVLKILKNVSDHCYLLESVADNEKWGRYTFLGYDPSLEITCLNGQMKIGSLTFETKDPGSYIRQVVADHKSPRFDYLPSFTGGLVGYFSYDYLKYAEPTLRLDAEDTEGFKDVDLMLFDKVIAFDNFRQKIILMVNIDLEHLETEYNRASLELRSMADLIKNGEPKEDIPGHCTTPVTPLFQKEEYCEMVEKAKHHIKEGDIFQIVLSNRLEAGFEGSLLNTYRILRTLNPSPYMFYFSSSDMEVAGASPETLVKLEDGVLHTFPLAGTRPRGKTEEEDLRLEKELLADEKELAEHNMLVDLGRNDIGKISRFGSVEVEKYHCIERYSHVMHIGSTVRGEIRDDCDALSAIDSILPAGTLSGAPKLRACQLINNLENNKRGIYGGAIGYIDFTGNLDTCIAIRIAYKKNNKVFIRSGAGIVADSVPEKEYQECLNKAAAVVRALELAKEVTE
;
A
#
# COMPACT_ATOMS: atom_id res chain seq x y z
N MET A 1 15.62 26.78 10.65
CA MET A 1 16.04 26.37 12.01
C MET A 1 15.99 24.86 12.05
N ILE A 2 16.96 24.21 12.70
CA ILE A 2 17.01 22.75 12.83
C ILE A 2 16.37 22.38 14.18
N THR A 3 15.48 21.39 14.18
CA THR A 3 14.69 20.96 15.33
C THR A 3 14.63 19.42 15.36
N PRO A 4 14.75 18.75 16.53
CA PRO A 4 15.02 19.32 17.85
C PRO A 4 16.48 19.81 17.99
N SER A 5 16.78 20.52 19.09
CA SER A 5 18.16 20.95 19.38
C SER A 5 19.02 19.75 19.85
N LEU A 6 20.34 19.91 19.77
CA LEU A 6 21.27 18.91 20.29
C LEU A 6 21.03 18.59 21.77
N ASN A 7 20.68 19.61 22.56
CA ASN A 7 20.39 19.44 23.99
C ASN A 7 19.12 18.60 24.22
N ASP A 8 18.07 18.84 23.44
CA ASP A 8 16.84 18.03 23.53
C ASP A 8 17.12 16.56 23.22
N LEU A 9 17.95 16.29 22.21
CA LEU A 9 18.34 14.94 21.84
C LEU A 9 19.25 14.29 22.88
N GLN A 10 20.07 15.05 23.59
CA GLN A 10 20.86 14.52 24.73
C GLN A 10 19.94 14.02 25.85
N GLU A 11 18.84 14.72 26.13
CA GLU A 11 17.86 14.27 27.14
C GLU A 11 17.11 13.00 26.67
N ILE A 12 16.76 12.92 25.40
CA ILE A 12 16.15 11.72 24.80
C ILE A 12 17.10 10.53 24.88
N ARG A 13 18.37 10.72 24.54
CA ARG A 13 19.42 9.68 24.63
C ARG A 13 19.56 9.11 26.05
N LYS A 14 19.46 9.95 27.07
CA LYS A 14 19.57 9.52 28.48
C LYS A 14 18.47 8.55 28.89
N GLN A 15 17.33 8.55 28.23
CA GLN A 15 16.24 7.62 28.50
C GLN A 15 16.60 6.17 28.16
N GLY A 16 17.54 5.96 27.22
CA GLY A 16 18.01 4.62 26.82
C GLY A 16 17.00 3.74 26.08
N ILE A 17 15.85 4.33 25.69
CA ILE A 17 14.73 3.63 25.03
C ILE A 17 14.87 3.65 23.50
N TYR A 18 15.38 4.75 22.97
CA TYR A 18 15.46 5.01 21.54
C TYR A 18 16.86 4.78 20.98
N ARG A 19 16.94 4.37 19.73
CA ARG A 19 18.18 4.15 18.98
C ARG A 19 18.48 5.29 18.04
N THR A 20 17.43 5.83 17.40
CA THR A 20 17.51 6.92 16.47
C THR A 20 16.59 8.07 16.89
N ALA A 21 16.72 9.22 16.25
CA ALA A 21 15.76 10.30 16.35
C ALA A 21 15.77 11.15 15.07
N PRO A 22 14.61 11.69 14.62
CA PRO A 22 14.57 12.60 13.49
C PRO A 22 15.06 13.99 13.86
N VAL A 23 15.90 14.55 12.99
CA VAL A 23 16.28 15.96 12.98
C VAL A 23 15.64 16.58 11.74
N SER A 24 15.01 17.73 11.86
CA SER A 24 14.19 18.31 10.81
C SER A 24 14.52 19.78 10.52
N MET A 25 14.20 20.20 9.29
CA MET A 25 14.23 21.58 8.83
C MET A 25 13.00 21.86 7.95
N GLU A 26 12.35 23.00 8.15
CA GLU A 26 11.24 23.46 7.33
C GLU A 26 11.70 24.47 6.27
N ILE A 27 11.16 24.34 5.04
CA ILE A 27 11.26 25.33 3.96
C ILE A 27 9.85 25.61 3.40
N LEU A 28 9.68 26.66 2.59
CA LEU A 28 8.40 26.95 1.93
C LEU A 28 8.18 26.00 0.76
N SER A 29 6.92 25.63 0.49
CA SER A 29 6.54 24.70 -0.57
C SER A 29 6.14 25.36 -1.90
N ASP A 30 6.42 26.67 -2.03
CA ASP A 30 6.06 27.47 -3.22
C ASP A 30 7.10 27.41 -4.36
N ILE A 31 8.13 26.56 -4.23
CA ILE A 31 9.27 26.48 -5.17
C ILE A 31 9.14 25.32 -6.15
N LYS A 32 8.60 24.18 -5.72
CA LYS A 32 8.47 22.94 -6.53
C LYS A 32 7.26 22.13 -6.09
N THR A 33 6.66 21.42 -7.05
CA THR A 33 5.60 20.44 -6.77
C THR A 33 6.19 19.09 -6.33
N PRO A 34 5.44 18.23 -5.61
CA PRO A 34 5.92 16.88 -5.28
C PRO A 34 6.39 16.05 -6.49
N ILE A 35 5.72 16.19 -7.64
CA ILE A 35 6.10 15.49 -8.87
C ILE A 35 7.43 16.01 -9.43
N GLU A 36 7.65 17.32 -9.43
CA GLU A 36 8.96 17.88 -9.84
C GLU A 36 10.09 17.44 -8.92
N VAL A 37 9.82 17.43 -7.59
CA VAL A 37 10.81 16.93 -6.63
C VAL A 37 11.07 15.44 -6.88
N LEU A 38 10.05 14.62 -7.12
CA LEU A 38 10.28 13.20 -7.47
C LEU A 38 11.15 13.03 -8.71
N LYS A 39 10.95 13.83 -9.77
CA LYS A 39 11.80 13.81 -10.96
C LYS A 39 13.25 14.18 -10.64
N ILE A 40 13.47 15.15 -9.76
CA ILE A 40 14.81 15.51 -9.29
C ILE A 40 15.44 14.35 -8.50
N LEU A 41 14.70 13.72 -7.59
CA LEU A 41 15.17 12.59 -6.81
C LEU A 41 15.53 11.39 -7.68
N LYS A 42 14.76 11.11 -8.72
CA LYS A 42 15.03 10.06 -9.72
C LYS A 42 16.31 10.31 -10.53
N ASN A 43 16.80 11.54 -10.57
CA ASN A 43 18.08 11.85 -11.23
C ASN A 43 19.30 11.49 -10.36
N VAL A 44 19.10 11.38 -9.04
CA VAL A 44 20.18 11.08 -8.07
C VAL A 44 20.07 9.69 -7.46
N SER A 45 18.91 9.03 -7.60
CA SER A 45 18.68 7.67 -7.06
C SER A 45 17.70 6.90 -7.94
N ASP A 46 18.01 5.63 -8.21
CA ASP A 46 17.05 4.71 -8.87
C ASP A 46 15.95 4.23 -7.90
N HIS A 47 16.18 4.40 -6.58
CA HIS A 47 15.25 4.01 -5.52
C HIS A 47 14.57 5.25 -4.97
N CYS A 48 13.34 5.46 -5.39
CA CYS A 48 12.53 6.60 -4.96
C CYS A 48 11.11 6.14 -4.64
N TYR A 49 10.45 6.86 -3.74
CA TYR A 49 9.01 6.72 -3.54
C TYR A 49 8.31 8.07 -3.45
N LEU A 50 7.02 8.05 -3.74
CA LEU A 50 6.06 9.09 -3.45
C LEU A 50 4.80 8.44 -2.89
N LEU A 51 4.36 8.88 -1.72
CA LEU A 51 3.10 8.47 -1.08
C LEU A 51 2.27 9.71 -0.84
N GLU A 52 1.04 9.72 -1.34
CA GLU A 52 0.11 10.83 -1.17
C GLU A 52 -1.33 10.34 -1.01
N SER A 53 -2.22 11.20 -0.55
CA SER A 53 -3.64 10.95 -0.45
C SER A 53 -4.41 12.13 -1.05
N VAL A 54 -5.51 11.84 -1.73
CA VAL A 54 -6.44 12.85 -2.25
C VAL A 54 -7.63 13.04 -1.32
N ALA A 55 -7.76 12.19 -0.29
CA ALA A 55 -8.79 12.35 0.73
C ALA A 55 -8.47 13.54 1.65
N ASP A 56 -9.50 14.20 2.14
CA ASP A 56 -9.52 15.33 3.09
C ASP A 56 -8.15 15.93 3.48
N ASN A 57 -7.85 17.13 2.95
CA ASN A 57 -6.56 17.83 3.13
C ASN A 57 -6.21 18.17 4.60
N GLU A 58 -7.15 18.05 5.54
CA GLU A 58 -6.89 18.36 6.95
C GLU A 58 -6.40 17.16 7.76
N LYS A 59 -6.79 15.94 7.37
CA LYS A 59 -6.48 14.71 8.10
C LYS A 59 -5.65 13.71 7.29
N TRP A 60 -6.25 13.12 6.26
CA TRP A 60 -5.64 12.02 5.49
C TRP A 60 -4.74 12.51 4.35
N GLY A 61 -5.13 13.58 3.67
CA GLY A 61 -4.40 14.19 2.55
C GLY A 61 -3.44 15.31 2.94
N ARG A 62 -3.20 15.51 4.24
CA ARG A 62 -2.35 16.61 4.71
C ARG A 62 -0.92 16.51 4.20
N TYR A 63 -0.36 15.32 4.19
CA TYR A 63 1.05 15.12 3.83
C TYR A 63 1.21 14.34 2.53
N THR A 64 2.21 14.76 1.75
CA THR A 64 2.79 13.97 0.66
C THR A 64 4.21 13.65 1.03
N PHE A 65 4.55 12.36 1.09
CA PHE A 65 5.88 11.88 1.48
C PHE A 65 6.67 11.44 0.27
N LEU A 66 7.95 11.82 0.25
CA LEU A 66 8.95 11.36 -0.72
C LEU A 66 10.21 10.89 0.00
N GLY A 67 10.87 9.92 -0.61
CA GLY A 67 12.19 9.47 -0.19
C GLY A 67 13.01 8.99 -1.37
N TYR A 68 14.30 8.94 -1.16
CA TYR A 68 15.29 8.52 -2.12
C TYR A 68 16.52 7.98 -1.42
N ASP A 69 17.33 7.19 -2.13
CA ASP A 69 18.61 6.68 -1.65
C ASP A 69 18.47 5.97 -0.30
N PRO A 70 17.76 4.81 -0.26
CA PRO A 70 17.55 4.07 0.97
C PRO A 70 18.86 3.56 1.53
N SER A 71 18.99 3.56 2.86
CA SER A 71 20.17 3.04 3.55
C SER A 71 20.24 1.52 3.57
N LEU A 72 19.10 0.84 3.34
CA LEU A 72 19.01 -0.61 3.34
C LEU A 72 17.87 -1.09 2.44
N GLU A 73 18.12 -2.19 1.70
CA GLU A 73 17.07 -2.95 1.01
C GLU A 73 16.85 -4.29 1.71
N ILE A 74 15.58 -4.66 1.87
CA ILE A 74 15.15 -5.93 2.43
C ILE A 74 14.24 -6.61 1.42
N THR A 75 14.67 -7.75 0.89
CA THR A 75 13.85 -8.53 -0.04
C THR A 75 13.75 -9.98 0.38
N CYS A 76 12.64 -10.62 0.06
CA CYS A 76 12.46 -12.06 0.25
C CYS A 76 11.75 -12.66 -0.96
N LEU A 77 12.27 -13.76 -1.48
CA LEU A 77 11.65 -14.54 -2.54
C LEU A 77 11.74 -16.03 -2.19
N ASN A 78 10.61 -16.66 -1.91
CA ASN A 78 10.52 -18.08 -1.57
C ASN A 78 11.51 -18.50 -0.46
N GLY A 79 11.60 -17.69 0.62
CA GLY A 79 12.50 -17.93 1.74
C GLY A 79 13.95 -17.50 1.53
N GLN A 80 14.36 -17.16 0.31
CA GLN A 80 15.65 -16.51 0.07
C GLN A 80 15.54 -15.03 0.46
N MET A 81 16.14 -14.68 1.59
CA MET A 81 16.11 -13.34 2.14
C MET A 81 17.42 -12.60 1.85
N LYS A 82 17.30 -11.33 1.48
CA LYS A 82 18.43 -10.41 1.32
C LYS A 82 18.20 -9.20 2.20
N ILE A 83 19.19 -8.85 3.03
CA ILE A 83 19.23 -7.63 3.85
C ILE A 83 20.54 -6.92 3.53
N GLY A 84 20.48 -5.84 2.76
CA GLY A 84 21.67 -5.17 2.23
C GLY A 84 22.52 -6.12 1.40
N SER A 85 23.74 -6.40 1.86
CA SER A 85 24.67 -7.35 1.21
C SER A 85 24.54 -8.79 1.67
N LEU A 86 23.79 -9.06 2.75
CA LEU A 86 23.62 -10.39 3.31
C LEU A 86 22.51 -11.15 2.58
N THR A 87 22.77 -12.40 2.21
CA THR A 87 21.76 -13.29 1.59
C THR A 87 21.76 -14.63 2.35
N PHE A 88 20.58 -15.09 2.74
CA PHE A 88 20.40 -16.33 3.52
C PHE A 88 18.98 -16.88 3.34
N GLU A 89 18.79 -18.15 3.72
CA GLU A 89 17.47 -18.78 3.76
C GLU A 89 16.77 -18.58 5.10
N THR A 90 15.48 -18.30 5.06
CA THR A 90 14.64 -18.23 6.27
C THR A 90 13.22 -18.70 5.99
N LYS A 91 12.58 -19.24 7.03
CA LYS A 91 11.13 -19.52 7.05
C LYS A 91 10.33 -18.43 7.77
N ASP A 92 11.01 -17.48 8.36
CA ASP A 92 10.42 -16.38 9.12
C ASP A 92 11.11 -15.05 8.75
N PRO A 93 10.79 -14.48 7.60
CA PRO A 93 11.32 -13.16 7.21
C PRO A 93 10.87 -12.04 8.15
N GLY A 94 9.69 -12.21 8.79
CA GLY A 94 9.13 -11.21 9.72
C GLY A 94 10.03 -10.93 10.91
N SER A 95 10.70 -11.95 11.47
CA SER A 95 11.59 -11.78 12.62
C SER A 95 12.77 -10.85 12.32
N TYR A 96 13.34 -10.94 11.12
CA TYR A 96 14.44 -10.08 10.69
C TYR A 96 14.00 -8.65 10.40
N ILE A 97 12.80 -8.49 9.84
CA ILE A 97 12.21 -7.15 9.61
C ILE A 97 11.93 -6.49 10.96
N ARG A 98 11.39 -7.22 11.95
CA ARG A 98 11.20 -6.73 13.34
C ARG A 98 12.50 -6.23 13.95
N GLN A 99 13.59 -6.99 13.76
CA GLN A 99 14.90 -6.59 14.26
C GLN A 99 15.37 -5.28 13.64
N VAL A 100 15.22 -5.12 12.32
CA VAL A 100 15.60 -3.88 11.64
C VAL A 100 14.77 -2.69 12.17
N VAL A 101 13.47 -2.84 12.38
CA VAL A 101 12.63 -1.78 12.98
C VAL A 101 13.06 -1.46 14.40
N ALA A 102 13.35 -2.49 15.22
CA ALA A 102 13.78 -2.33 16.61
C ALA A 102 15.14 -1.61 16.72
N ASP A 103 16.06 -1.89 15.79
CA ASP A 103 17.39 -1.25 15.73
C ASP A 103 17.33 0.24 15.35
N HIS A 104 16.16 0.69 14.81
CA HIS A 104 15.91 2.08 14.43
C HIS A 104 14.85 2.76 15.28
N LYS A 105 14.47 2.19 16.42
CA LYS A 105 13.41 2.72 17.28
C LYS A 105 13.62 4.21 17.60
N SER A 106 12.60 5.03 17.29
CA SER A 106 12.64 6.49 17.34
C SER A 106 11.52 7.06 18.22
N PRO A 107 11.71 8.21 18.87
CA PRO A 107 10.65 8.93 19.56
C PRO A 107 9.70 9.58 18.56
N ARG A 108 8.44 9.75 18.97
CA ARG A 108 7.46 10.58 18.27
C ARG A 108 7.56 12.04 18.72
N PHE A 109 7.40 12.95 17.77
CA PHE A 109 7.29 14.37 18.01
C PHE A 109 6.00 14.90 17.40
N ASP A 110 5.13 15.51 18.21
CA ASP A 110 3.80 16.00 17.78
C ASP A 110 3.86 17.11 16.71
N TYR A 111 4.98 17.80 16.58
CA TYR A 111 5.19 18.82 15.56
C TYR A 111 5.68 18.29 14.22
N LEU A 112 6.03 17.00 14.15
CA LEU A 112 6.42 16.31 12.92
C LEU A 112 5.25 15.51 12.32
N PRO A 113 5.31 15.17 11.02
CA PRO A 113 4.36 14.26 10.39
C PRO A 113 4.32 12.88 11.07
N SER A 114 3.27 12.11 10.80
CA SER A 114 3.14 10.73 11.27
C SER A 114 4.27 9.82 10.80
N PHE A 115 4.82 10.07 9.62
CA PHE A 115 5.94 9.31 9.05
C PHE A 115 7.20 10.18 9.00
N THR A 116 8.22 9.81 9.76
CA THR A 116 9.49 10.53 9.85
C THR A 116 10.69 9.72 9.31
N GLY A 117 10.47 8.47 8.96
CA GLY A 117 11.45 7.50 8.46
C GLY A 117 11.02 6.08 8.80
N GLY A 118 11.49 5.11 8.04
CA GLY A 118 11.10 3.72 8.21
C GLY A 118 11.25 2.89 6.95
N LEU A 119 10.59 1.75 6.95
CA LEU A 119 10.50 0.82 5.83
C LEU A 119 9.34 1.22 4.93
N VAL A 120 9.61 1.41 3.64
CA VAL A 120 8.60 1.67 2.60
C VAL A 120 8.69 0.60 1.53
N GLY A 121 7.55 0.11 1.04
CA GLY A 121 7.49 -0.90 0.00
C GLY A 121 6.26 -1.78 0.12
N TYR A 122 6.41 -3.09 -0.09
CA TYR A 122 5.27 -4.00 -0.06
C TYR A 122 5.57 -5.36 0.57
N PHE A 123 4.51 -5.95 1.11
CA PHE A 123 4.36 -7.38 1.36
C PHE A 123 3.41 -7.95 0.31
N SER A 124 3.81 -9.00 -0.41
CA SER A 124 2.98 -9.60 -1.44
C SER A 124 1.78 -10.35 -0.84
N TYR A 125 0.78 -10.65 -1.67
CA TYR A 125 -0.29 -11.59 -1.31
C TYR A 125 0.27 -12.93 -0.82
N ASP A 126 1.34 -13.41 -1.46
CA ASP A 126 1.95 -14.71 -1.19
C ASP A 126 2.80 -14.74 0.11
N TYR A 127 3.00 -13.57 0.75
CA TYR A 127 3.65 -13.48 2.07
C TYR A 127 2.88 -14.26 3.15
N LEU A 128 1.57 -14.46 2.97
CA LEU A 128 0.73 -15.26 3.87
C LEU A 128 1.32 -16.64 4.22
N LYS A 129 2.09 -17.25 3.32
CA LYS A 129 2.74 -18.55 3.55
C LYS A 129 3.71 -18.56 4.74
N TYR A 130 4.23 -17.39 5.15
CA TYR A 130 5.09 -17.25 6.32
C TYR A 130 4.30 -17.09 7.63
N ALA A 131 3.16 -16.40 7.58
CA ALA A 131 2.24 -16.27 8.71
C ALA A 131 1.45 -17.56 8.96
N GLU A 132 1.13 -18.32 7.89
CA GLU A 132 0.34 -19.54 7.92
C GLU A 132 1.10 -20.71 7.26
N PRO A 133 2.08 -21.32 7.95
CA PRO A 133 2.96 -22.35 7.37
C PRO A 133 2.26 -23.63 6.89
N THR A 134 1.01 -23.86 7.32
CA THR A 134 0.19 -25.00 6.88
C THR A 134 -0.39 -24.80 5.48
N LEU A 135 -0.44 -23.55 5.02
CA LEU A 135 -0.97 -23.17 3.73
C LEU A 135 0.12 -23.30 2.64
N ARG A 136 -0.16 -24.07 1.63
CA ARG A 136 0.72 -24.17 0.44
C ARG A 136 0.30 -23.13 -0.58
N LEU A 137 1.19 -22.18 -0.86
CA LEU A 137 1.08 -21.21 -1.97
C LEU A 137 2.23 -21.47 -2.92
N ASP A 138 2.04 -22.43 -3.80
CA ASP A 138 3.03 -22.98 -4.74
C ASP A 138 2.64 -22.74 -6.21
N ALA A 139 1.72 -21.80 -6.47
CA ALA A 139 1.35 -21.40 -7.81
C ALA A 139 2.57 -20.91 -8.62
N GLU A 140 2.52 -21.09 -9.93
CA GLU A 140 3.62 -20.77 -10.85
C GLU A 140 4.01 -19.29 -10.78
N ASP A 141 5.31 -19.03 -10.71
CA ASP A 141 5.91 -17.70 -10.74
C ASP A 141 6.94 -17.60 -11.86
N THR A 142 6.51 -17.13 -13.02
CA THR A 142 7.36 -16.97 -14.21
C THR A 142 8.19 -15.67 -14.17
N GLU A 143 7.84 -14.72 -13.29
CA GLU A 143 8.41 -13.38 -13.28
C GLU A 143 9.32 -13.11 -12.07
N GLY A 144 9.35 -14.01 -11.08
CA GLY A 144 10.16 -13.86 -9.88
C GLY A 144 9.65 -12.71 -8.99
N PHE A 145 8.35 -12.67 -8.71
CA PHE A 145 7.78 -11.65 -7.83
C PHE A 145 8.18 -11.90 -6.38
N LYS A 146 8.82 -10.90 -5.79
CA LYS A 146 9.26 -10.96 -4.39
C LYS A 146 8.06 -11.08 -3.44
N ASP A 147 8.24 -11.85 -2.38
CA ASP A 147 7.26 -11.96 -1.30
C ASP A 147 7.29 -10.72 -0.39
N VAL A 148 8.48 -10.13 -0.23
CA VAL A 148 8.74 -8.87 0.47
C VAL A 148 9.70 -8.03 -0.35
N ASP A 149 9.42 -6.75 -0.49
CA ASP A 149 10.31 -5.75 -1.08
C ASP A 149 10.16 -4.45 -0.31
N LEU A 150 11.07 -4.20 0.61
CA LEU A 150 11.06 -3.06 1.52
C LEU A 150 12.40 -2.32 1.42
N MET A 151 12.33 -1.01 1.48
CA MET A 151 13.48 -0.12 1.49
C MET A 151 13.44 0.73 2.77
N LEU A 152 14.56 0.83 3.46
CA LEU A 152 14.70 1.63 4.67
C LEU A 152 15.15 3.03 4.32
N PHE A 153 14.32 4.01 4.63
CA PHE A 153 14.60 5.42 4.43
C PHE A 153 14.81 6.12 5.76
N ASP A 154 16.01 6.58 5.99
CA ASP A 154 16.39 7.45 7.11
C ASP A 154 16.22 8.94 6.77
N LYS A 155 16.01 9.27 5.48
CA LYS A 155 15.72 10.60 4.95
C LYS A 155 14.31 10.66 4.39
N VAL A 156 13.52 11.64 4.82
CA VAL A 156 12.14 11.84 4.34
C VAL A 156 11.90 13.30 4.01
N ILE A 157 11.20 13.53 2.91
CA ILE A 157 10.69 14.82 2.48
C ILE A 157 9.16 14.76 2.64
N ALA A 158 8.59 15.63 3.48
CA ALA A 158 7.15 15.71 3.67
C ALA A 158 6.63 17.07 3.24
N PHE A 159 5.75 17.09 2.25
CA PHE A 159 4.98 18.28 1.91
C PHE A 159 3.78 18.37 2.85
N ASP A 160 3.72 19.41 3.68
CA ASP A 160 2.53 19.78 4.46
C ASP A 160 1.63 20.65 3.58
N ASN A 161 0.67 20.01 2.93
CA ASN A 161 -0.26 20.67 2.00
C ASN A 161 -1.18 21.70 2.71
N PHE A 162 -1.40 21.52 4.01
CA PHE A 162 -2.19 22.44 4.82
C PHE A 162 -1.40 23.70 5.22
N ARG A 163 -0.13 23.51 5.70
CA ARG A 163 0.71 24.62 6.16
C ARG A 163 1.57 25.24 5.06
N GLN A 164 1.50 24.69 3.83
CA GLN A 164 2.30 25.12 2.69
C GLN A 164 3.80 25.12 2.98
N LYS A 165 4.29 24.04 3.58
CA LYS A 165 5.70 23.85 3.92
C LYS A 165 6.21 22.50 3.44
N ILE A 166 7.51 22.42 3.21
CA ILE A 166 8.23 21.17 3.04
C ILE A 166 9.03 20.94 4.32
N ILE A 167 8.82 19.80 4.95
CA ILE A 167 9.54 19.36 6.14
C ILE A 167 10.57 18.33 5.69
N LEU A 168 11.83 18.65 5.85
CA LEU A 168 12.96 17.77 5.59
C LEU A 168 13.35 17.09 6.88
N MET A 169 13.51 15.77 6.86
CA MET A 169 13.82 14.97 8.05
C MET A 169 14.98 14.03 7.75
N VAL A 170 15.90 13.92 8.69
CA VAL A 170 17.02 12.97 8.68
C VAL A 170 17.06 12.29 10.04
N ASN A 171 16.93 10.96 10.06
CA ASN A 171 17.07 10.17 11.28
C ASN A 171 18.56 9.94 11.58
N ILE A 172 18.93 10.17 12.81
CA ILE A 172 20.31 10.04 13.28
C ILE A 172 20.45 9.01 14.39
N ASP A 173 21.60 8.35 14.43
CA ASP A 173 21.96 7.46 15.54
C ASP A 173 22.24 8.29 16.81
N LEU A 174 21.61 7.90 17.91
CA LEU A 174 21.79 8.54 19.21
C LEU A 174 23.08 8.09 19.93
N GLU A 175 23.73 7.03 19.51
CA GLU A 175 24.99 6.59 20.09
C GLU A 175 26.11 7.59 19.82
N HIS A 176 26.18 8.08 18.57
CA HIS A 176 27.19 9.03 18.12
C HIS A 176 26.63 10.45 17.89
N LEU A 177 25.75 10.87 18.81
CA LEU A 177 24.84 12.00 18.68
C LEU A 177 25.46 13.30 18.12
N GLU A 178 26.62 13.75 18.63
CA GLU A 178 27.20 15.04 18.22
C GLU A 178 27.69 14.98 16.76
N THR A 179 28.34 13.90 16.37
CA THR A 179 28.83 13.70 15.01
C THR A 179 27.66 13.59 14.04
N GLU A 180 26.66 12.77 14.39
CA GLU A 180 25.48 12.53 13.60
C GLU A 180 24.58 13.77 13.47
N TYR A 181 24.45 14.58 14.52
CA TYR A 181 23.73 15.84 14.46
C TYR A 181 24.36 16.85 13.47
N ASN A 182 25.69 16.93 13.48
CA ASN A 182 26.42 17.77 12.53
C ASN A 182 26.26 17.25 11.09
N ARG A 183 26.38 15.94 10.89
CA ARG A 183 26.14 15.28 9.59
C ARG A 183 24.71 15.57 9.08
N ALA A 184 23.69 15.36 9.92
CA ALA A 184 22.29 15.60 9.56
C ALA A 184 22.04 17.08 9.24
N SER A 185 22.71 18.01 9.96
CA SER A 185 22.59 19.46 9.68
C SER A 185 23.11 19.82 8.30
N LEU A 186 24.15 19.17 7.80
CA LEU A 186 24.66 19.33 6.44
C LEU A 186 23.73 18.64 5.42
N GLU A 187 23.28 17.43 5.72
CA GLU A 187 22.38 16.67 4.86
C GLU A 187 21.06 17.41 4.63
N LEU A 188 20.43 17.97 5.68
CA LEU A 188 19.22 18.77 5.56
C LEU A 188 19.39 19.98 4.63
N ARG A 189 20.55 20.63 4.68
CA ARG A 189 20.87 21.76 3.76
C ARG A 189 21.08 21.27 2.34
N SER A 190 21.75 20.13 2.16
CA SER A 190 21.94 19.48 0.86
C SER A 190 20.59 19.07 0.24
N MET A 191 19.68 18.49 1.03
CA MET A 191 18.32 18.17 0.59
C MET A 191 17.56 19.43 0.15
N ALA A 192 17.65 20.52 0.92
CA ALA A 192 17.00 21.78 0.56
C ALA A 192 17.57 22.37 -0.73
N ASP A 193 18.88 22.30 -0.93
CA ASP A 193 19.55 22.74 -2.16
C ASP A 193 19.19 21.86 -3.36
N LEU A 194 19.13 20.54 -3.16
CA LEU A 194 18.70 19.58 -4.18
C LEU A 194 17.27 19.88 -4.66
N ILE A 195 16.34 20.11 -3.75
CA ILE A 195 14.95 20.46 -4.09
C ILE A 195 14.90 21.78 -4.87
N LYS A 196 15.66 22.78 -4.44
CA LYS A 196 15.63 24.12 -5.03
C LYS A 196 16.32 24.18 -6.40
N ASN A 197 17.49 23.60 -6.53
CA ASN A 197 18.42 23.78 -7.64
C ASN A 197 18.67 22.50 -8.45
N GLY A 198 18.18 21.33 -8.00
CA GLY A 198 18.34 20.08 -8.70
C GLY A 198 17.61 20.05 -10.04
N GLU A 199 18.19 19.36 -10.99
CA GLU A 199 17.59 19.18 -12.31
C GLU A 199 16.73 17.92 -12.34
N PRO A 200 15.53 17.98 -12.95
CA PRO A 200 14.67 16.82 -13.09
C PRO A 200 15.23 15.82 -14.09
N LYS A 201 15.08 14.54 -13.82
CA LYS A 201 15.35 13.47 -14.78
C LYS A 201 14.32 13.54 -15.91
N GLU A 202 14.80 13.54 -17.14
CA GLU A 202 13.96 13.31 -18.31
C GLU A 202 13.71 11.79 -18.43
N ASP A 203 12.57 11.35 -17.97
CA ASP A 203 12.16 9.95 -18.15
C ASP A 203 11.68 9.72 -19.57
N ILE A 204 12.07 8.57 -20.15
CA ILE A 204 11.46 8.10 -21.40
C ILE A 204 9.98 7.79 -21.10
N PRO A 205 9.01 8.42 -21.78
CA PRO A 205 7.61 8.14 -21.57
C PRO A 205 7.28 6.66 -21.72
N GLY A 206 6.60 6.09 -20.73
CA GLY A 206 6.23 4.69 -20.76
C GLY A 206 5.21 4.38 -21.84
N HIS A 207 5.41 3.28 -22.55
CA HIS A 207 4.47 2.79 -23.55
C HIS A 207 4.48 1.27 -23.68
N CYS A 208 3.33 0.68 -24.00
CA CYS A 208 3.22 -0.71 -24.30
C CYS A 208 3.81 -1.02 -25.69
N THR A 209 4.70 -2.00 -25.77
CA THR A 209 5.31 -2.48 -27.03
C THR A 209 4.50 -3.60 -27.67
N THR A 210 3.59 -4.22 -26.90
CA THR A 210 2.62 -5.22 -27.36
C THR A 210 1.22 -4.87 -26.88
N PRO A 211 0.15 -5.40 -27.50
CA PRO A 211 -1.19 -5.24 -26.95
C PRO A 211 -1.30 -5.77 -25.51
N VAL A 212 -2.14 -5.14 -24.71
CA VAL A 212 -2.48 -5.62 -23.36
C VAL A 212 -3.38 -6.85 -23.51
N THR A 213 -2.94 -7.98 -22.97
CA THR A 213 -3.64 -9.27 -23.07
C THR A 213 -3.91 -9.87 -21.69
N PRO A 214 -5.08 -10.49 -21.48
CA PRO A 214 -5.37 -11.21 -20.25
C PRO A 214 -4.64 -12.55 -20.22
N LEU A 215 -4.20 -12.97 -19.01
CA LEU A 215 -3.63 -14.28 -18.76
C LEU A 215 -4.64 -15.39 -19.03
N PHE A 216 -5.85 -15.24 -18.49
CA PHE A 216 -6.96 -16.16 -18.72
C PHE A 216 -7.93 -15.53 -19.72
N GLN A 217 -8.18 -16.27 -20.82
CA GLN A 217 -9.24 -15.88 -21.76
C GLN A 217 -10.61 -16.08 -21.11
N LYS A 218 -11.66 -15.53 -21.74
CA LYS A 218 -13.01 -15.52 -21.18
C LYS A 218 -13.48 -16.92 -20.78
N GLU A 219 -13.26 -17.91 -21.64
CA GLU A 219 -13.70 -19.29 -21.44
C GLU A 219 -12.98 -19.90 -20.22
N GLU A 220 -11.68 -19.73 -20.12
CA GLU A 220 -10.85 -20.25 -19.00
C GLU A 220 -11.27 -19.60 -17.66
N TYR A 221 -11.49 -18.28 -17.65
CA TYR A 221 -11.95 -17.58 -16.46
C TYR A 221 -13.35 -18.03 -16.04
N CYS A 222 -14.27 -18.20 -16.99
CA CYS A 222 -15.62 -18.70 -16.71
C CYS A 222 -15.60 -20.11 -16.12
N GLU A 223 -14.71 -20.99 -16.61
CA GLU A 223 -14.52 -22.33 -16.02
C GLU A 223 -14.01 -22.27 -14.57
N MET A 224 -13.08 -21.33 -14.27
CA MET A 224 -12.64 -21.11 -12.88
C MET A 224 -13.77 -20.66 -11.98
N VAL A 225 -14.64 -19.77 -12.46
CA VAL A 225 -15.82 -19.30 -11.73
C VAL A 225 -16.78 -20.47 -11.43
N GLU A 226 -17.05 -21.35 -12.40
CA GLU A 226 -17.92 -22.51 -12.17
C GLU A 226 -17.31 -23.50 -11.16
N LYS A 227 -15.98 -23.72 -11.20
CA LYS A 227 -15.28 -24.53 -10.20
C LYS A 227 -15.40 -23.90 -8.79
N ALA A 228 -15.24 -22.60 -8.68
CA ALA A 228 -15.42 -21.88 -7.41
C ALA A 228 -16.86 -21.98 -6.88
N LYS A 229 -17.87 -21.84 -7.74
CA LYS A 229 -19.29 -22.03 -7.39
C LYS A 229 -19.58 -23.45 -6.91
N HIS A 230 -18.89 -24.46 -7.48
CA HIS A 230 -18.99 -25.83 -6.98
C HIS A 230 -18.51 -25.93 -5.53
N HIS A 231 -17.35 -25.37 -5.19
CA HIS A 231 -16.83 -25.31 -3.81
C HIS A 231 -17.77 -24.58 -2.84
N ILE A 232 -18.44 -23.52 -3.32
CA ILE A 232 -19.46 -22.82 -2.51
C ILE A 232 -20.66 -23.75 -2.23
N LYS A 233 -21.15 -24.48 -3.24
CA LYS A 233 -22.26 -25.41 -3.07
C LYS A 233 -21.93 -26.60 -2.16
N GLU A 234 -20.69 -27.09 -2.20
CA GLU A 234 -20.21 -28.14 -1.29
C GLU A 234 -19.98 -27.66 0.15
N GLY A 235 -20.04 -26.35 0.39
CA GLY A 235 -19.88 -25.76 1.71
C GLY A 235 -18.41 -25.53 2.12
N ASP A 236 -17.48 -25.61 1.22
CA ASP A 236 -16.05 -25.33 1.45
C ASP A 236 -15.80 -23.85 1.82
N ILE A 237 -16.50 -22.96 1.13
CA ILE A 237 -16.39 -21.51 1.24
C ILE A 237 -17.75 -20.84 1.03
N PHE A 238 -17.93 -19.62 1.51
CA PHE A 238 -19.10 -18.78 1.23
C PHE A 238 -18.88 -17.86 0.04
N GLN A 239 -17.65 -17.35 -0.08
CA GLN A 239 -17.22 -16.41 -1.10
C GLN A 239 -15.74 -16.62 -1.41
N ILE A 240 -15.34 -16.35 -2.66
CA ILE A 240 -13.95 -16.34 -3.10
C ILE A 240 -13.72 -15.23 -4.12
N VAL A 241 -12.55 -14.60 -4.09
CA VAL A 241 -12.17 -13.59 -5.10
C VAL A 241 -11.23 -14.23 -6.11
N LEU A 242 -11.68 -14.37 -7.35
CA LEU A 242 -10.87 -14.82 -8.47
C LEU A 242 -10.34 -13.63 -9.25
N SER A 243 -9.08 -13.69 -9.67
CA SER A 243 -8.43 -12.60 -10.38
C SER A 243 -7.93 -12.99 -11.76
N ASN A 244 -7.75 -12.00 -12.62
CA ASN A 244 -7.11 -12.14 -13.91
C ASN A 244 -5.98 -11.11 -14.04
N ARG A 245 -4.84 -11.52 -14.58
CA ARG A 245 -3.69 -10.67 -14.84
C ARG A 245 -3.70 -10.22 -16.30
N LEU A 246 -3.60 -8.92 -16.51
CA LEU A 246 -3.34 -8.33 -17.81
C LEU A 246 -1.86 -8.03 -17.91
N GLU A 247 -1.25 -8.27 -19.06
CA GLU A 247 0.16 -8.01 -19.31
C GLU A 247 0.43 -7.50 -20.72
N ALA A 248 1.49 -6.72 -20.86
CA ALA A 248 2.02 -6.25 -22.13
C ALA A 248 3.54 -6.10 -22.04
N GLY A 249 4.24 -6.21 -23.16
CA GLY A 249 5.60 -5.67 -23.27
C GLY A 249 5.59 -4.17 -22.98
N PHE A 250 6.60 -3.64 -22.29
CA PHE A 250 6.61 -2.26 -21.85
C PHE A 250 8.02 -1.67 -21.79
N GLU A 251 8.18 -0.47 -22.34
CA GLU A 251 9.39 0.33 -22.30
C GLU A 251 9.12 1.69 -21.67
N GLY A 252 10.15 2.33 -21.11
CA GLY A 252 10.05 3.62 -20.45
C GLY A 252 9.63 3.53 -18.98
N SER A 253 9.21 4.65 -18.40
CA SER A 253 8.86 4.81 -16.98
C SER A 253 7.35 4.82 -16.77
N LEU A 254 6.90 4.27 -15.63
CA LEU A 254 5.50 4.36 -15.19
C LEU A 254 5.13 5.72 -14.57
N LEU A 255 6.06 6.68 -14.48
CA LEU A 255 5.78 7.96 -13.82
C LEU A 255 4.64 8.74 -14.50
N ASN A 256 4.60 8.78 -15.83
CA ASN A 256 3.50 9.43 -16.55
C ASN A 256 2.18 8.65 -16.37
N THR A 257 2.22 7.32 -16.30
CA THR A 257 1.06 6.51 -15.94
C THR A 257 0.53 6.91 -14.57
N TYR A 258 1.40 7.07 -13.57
CA TYR A 258 1.04 7.56 -12.26
C TYR A 258 0.40 8.97 -12.31
N ARG A 259 1.00 9.91 -13.04
CA ARG A 259 0.48 11.28 -13.20
C ARG A 259 -0.94 11.29 -13.78
N ILE A 260 -1.21 10.46 -14.77
CA ILE A 260 -2.55 10.31 -15.36
C ILE A 260 -3.50 9.63 -14.37
N LEU A 261 -3.06 8.55 -13.70
CA LEU A 261 -3.89 7.82 -12.74
C LEU A 261 -4.37 8.71 -11.59
N ARG A 262 -3.55 9.64 -11.12
CA ARG A 262 -3.93 10.67 -10.13
C ARG A 262 -5.16 11.49 -10.55
N THR A 263 -5.34 11.72 -11.84
CA THR A 263 -6.45 12.53 -12.37
C THR A 263 -7.67 11.69 -12.71
N LEU A 264 -7.45 10.46 -13.18
CA LEU A 264 -8.53 9.56 -13.57
C LEU A 264 -9.22 8.88 -12.38
N ASN A 265 -8.42 8.52 -11.36
CA ASN A 265 -8.89 7.71 -10.24
C ASN A 265 -8.28 8.20 -8.91
N PRO A 266 -8.54 9.46 -8.49
CA PRO A 266 -8.04 9.97 -7.21
C PRO A 266 -8.53 9.07 -6.08
N SER A 267 -7.62 8.69 -5.18
CA SER A 267 -7.84 7.67 -4.15
C SER A 267 -7.18 8.05 -2.83
N PRO A 268 -7.63 7.49 -1.68
CA PRO A 268 -7.01 7.73 -0.38
C PRO A 268 -5.54 7.32 -0.32
N TYR A 269 -5.14 6.33 -1.09
CA TYR A 269 -3.74 5.89 -1.21
C TYR A 269 -3.28 5.99 -2.65
N MET A 270 -2.43 6.95 -2.91
CA MET A 270 -1.78 7.13 -4.20
C MET A 270 -0.29 6.98 -4.01
N PHE A 271 0.33 6.16 -4.81
CA PHE A 271 1.74 5.85 -4.64
C PHE A 271 2.45 5.56 -5.95
N TYR A 272 3.69 5.96 -5.94
CA TYR A 272 4.68 5.59 -6.93
C TYR A 272 5.94 5.16 -6.20
N PHE A 273 6.56 4.07 -6.60
CA PHE A 273 7.90 3.73 -6.16
C PHE A 273 8.69 3.01 -7.26
N SER A 274 9.99 3.21 -7.22
CA SER A 274 10.96 2.57 -8.10
C SER A 274 12.06 1.91 -7.29
N SER A 275 12.51 0.77 -7.76
CA SER A 275 13.70 0.07 -7.31
C SER A 275 14.53 -0.39 -8.52
N SER A 276 15.63 -1.09 -8.30
CA SER A 276 16.52 -1.53 -9.36
C SER A 276 15.85 -2.43 -10.41
N ASP A 277 14.83 -3.20 -10.03
CA ASP A 277 14.20 -4.21 -10.88
C ASP A 277 12.68 -4.04 -11.03
N MET A 278 12.09 -3.07 -10.34
CA MET A 278 10.64 -2.87 -10.36
C MET A 278 10.25 -1.40 -10.26
N GLU A 279 9.15 -1.06 -10.91
CA GLU A 279 8.49 0.23 -10.82
C GLU A 279 6.99 -0.01 -10.59
N VAL A 280 6.38 0.71 -9.66
CA VAL A 280 4.96 0.55 -9.30
C VAL A 280 4.28 1.91 -9.29
N ALA A 281 3.09 1.97 -9.90
CA ALA A 281 2.21 3.11 -9.89
C ALA A 281 0.80 2.67 -9.48
N GLY A 282 0.19 3.32 -8.50
CA GLY A 282 -1.10 2.87 -7.99
C GLY A 282 -1.96 3.95 -7.37
N ALA A 283 -3.26 3.63 -7.30
CA ALA A 283 -4.32 4.45 -6.70
C ALA A 283 -5.30 3.52 -5.98
N SER A 284 -4.94 3.08 -4.77
CA SER A 284 -5.79 2.18 -3.99
C SER A 284 -6.85 2.92 -3.20
N PRO A 285 -8.11 2.51 -3.31
CA PRO A 285 -9.20 3.10 -2.52
C PRO A 285 -9.30 2.52 -1.10
N GLU A 286 -8.55 1.44 -0.78
CA GLU A 286 -8.85 0.60 0.38
C GLU A 286 -7.64 0.45 1.31
N THR A 287 -7.81 0.82 2.57
CA THR A 287 -6.83 0.55 3.64
C THR A 287 -6.78 -0.95 3.91
N LEU A 288 -5.58 -1.52 4.01
CA LEU A 288 -5.43 -2.87 4.56
C LEU A 288 -5.49 -2.80 6.09
N VAL A 289 -4.54 -2.12 6.69
CA VAL A 289 -4.48 -1.89 8.13
C VAL A 289 -3.67 -0.64 8.45
N LYS A 290 -4.13 0.10 9.44
CA LYS A 290 -3.42 1.22 10.04
C LYS A 290 -3.18 0.90 11.52
N LEU A 291 -1.96 1.11 11.98
CA LEU A 291 -1.58 1.09 13.40
C LEU A 291 -1.00 2.46 13.74
N GLU A 292 -1.65 3.18 14.63
CA GLU A 292 -1.20 4.49 15.07
C GLU A 292 -1.35 4.61 16.59
N ASP A 293 -0.24 4.87 17.26
CA ASP A 293 -0.17 5.06 18.71
C ASP A 293 -0.83 3.89 19.50
N GLY A 294 -0.60 2.66 19.04
CA GLY A 294 -1.12 1.44 19.68
C GLY A 294 -2.57 1.10 19.31
N VAL A 295 -3.21 1.84 18.42
CA VAL A 295 -4.58 1.59 17.95
C VAL A 295 -4.57 1.08 16.51
N LEU A 296 -5.16 -0.08 16.33
CA LEU A 296 -5.38 -0.72 15.02
C LEU A 296 -6.68 -0.22 14.42
N HIS A 297 -6.69 0.04 13.11
CA HIS A 297 -7.89 0.34 12.35
C HIS A 297 -7.92 -0.45 11.04
N THR A 298 -9.10 -0.91 10.66
CA THR A 298 -9.43 -1.37 9.32
C THR A 298 -10.75 -0.75 8.88
N PHE A 299 -10.92 -0.55 7.57
CA PHE A 299 -12.03 0.21 7.01
C PHE A 299 -12.76 -0.62 5.95
N PRO A 300 -13.58 -1.61 6.33
CA PRO A 300 -14.36 -2.39 5.38
C PRO A 300 -15.23 -1.49 4.50
N LEU A 301 -15.12 -1.67 3.18
CA LEU A 301 -15.93 -0.99 2.17
C LEU A 301 -16.64 -2.06 1.33
N ALA A 302 -17.96 -1.93 1.15
CA ALA A 302 -18.74 -2.77 0.26
C ALA A 302 -19.96 -2.00 -0.27
N GLY A 303 -20.61 -2.59 -1.26
CA GLY A 303 -21.73 -1.94 -1.93
C GLY A 303 -21.27 -0.73 -2.76
N THR A 304 -21.84 -0.56 -3.92
CA THR A 304 -21.49 0.54 -4.81
C THR A 304 -22.71 1.12 -5.50
N ARG A 305 -22.83 2.43 -5.48
CA ARG A 305 -23.75 3.18 -6.35
C ARG A 305 -23.00 4.34 -7.00
N PRO A 306 -23.36 4.73 -8.24
CA PRO A 306 -22.83 5.94 -8.85
C PRO A 306 -23.25 7.18 -8.06
N ARG A 307 -22.52 8.28 -8.22
CA ARG A 307 -22.93 9.57 -7.69
C ARG A 307 -24.12 10.11 -8.50
N GLY A 308 -25.06 10.74 -7.79
CA GLY A 308 -26.18 11.42 -8.42
C GLY A 308 -25.74 12.68 -9.19
N LYS A 309 -26.47 13.04 -10.24
CA LYS A 309 -26.23 14.29 -10.98
C LYS A 309 -26.74 15.51 -10.22
N THR A 310 -27.62 15.31 -9.26
CA THR A 310 -28.17 16.32 -8.36
C THR A 310 -28.10 15.79 -6.93
N GLU A 311 -28.17 16.69 -5.95
CA GLU A 311 -28.18 16.31 -4.52
C GLU A 311 -29.36 15.41 -4.17
N GLU A 312 -30.54 15.66 -4.76
CA GLU A 312 -31.73 14.82 -4.56
C GLU A 312 -31.52 13.39 -5.10
N GLU A 313 -30.90 13.27 -6.26
CA GLU A 313 -30.58 11.97 -6.86
C GLU A 313 -29.52 11.24 -6.03
N ASP A 314 -28.51 11.95 -5.53
CA ASP A 314 -27.44 11.40 -4.67
C ASP A 314 -28.04 10.84 -3.38
N LEU A 315 -28.93 11.57 -2.72
CA LEU A 315 -29.65 11.12 -1.51
C LEU A 315 -30.60 9.93 -1.77
N ARG A 316 -31.20 9.88 -2.96
CA ARG A 316 -32.04 8.74 -3.36
C ARG A 316 -31.20 7.47 -3.51
N LEU A 317 -30.05 7.56 -4.22
CA LEU A 317 -29.12 6.45 -4.44
C LEU A 317 -28.51 5.97 -3.13
N GLU A 318 -28.22 6.87 -2.20
CA GLU A 318 -27.80 6.53 -0.84
C GLU A 318 -28.84 5.71 -0.10
N LYS A 319 -30.11 6.15 -0.08
CA LYS A 319 -31.20 5.41 0.55
C LYS A 319 -31.43 4.03 -0.07
N GLU A 320 -31.32 3.96 -1.41
CA GLU A 320 -31.40 2.70 -2.14
C GLU A 320 -30.29 1.74 -1.74
N LEU A 321 -29.03 2.24 -1.65
CA LEU A 321 -27.87 1.45 -1.23
C LEU A 321 -28.02 0.93 0.20
N LEU A 322 -28.46 1.77 1.14
CA LEU A 322 -28.68 1.39 2.55
C LEU A 322 -29.91 0.50 2.77
N ALA A 323 -30.79 0.39 1.77
CA ALA A 323 -31.95 -0.52 1.82
C ALA A 323 -31.69 -1.85 1.07
N ASP A 324 -30.55 -2.01 0.42
CA ASP A 324 -30.20 -3.22 -0.34
C ASP A 324 -29.70 -4.30 0.62
N GLU A 325 -30.55 -5.28 0.92
CA GLU A 325 -30.27 -6.36 1.87
C GLU A 325 -29.05 -7.20 1.46
N LYS A 326 -28.79 -7.37 0.16
CA LYS A 326 -27.64 -8.11 -0.35
C LYS A 326 -26.34 -7.37 -0.05
N GLU A 327 -26.29 -6.07 -0.40
CA GLU A 327 -25.12 -5.22 -0.17
C GLU A 327 -24.82 -5.10 1.35
N LEU A 328 -25.85 -4.97 2.18
CA LEU A 328 -25.72 -4.94 3.63
C LEU A 328 -25.19 -6.27 4.18
N ALA A 329 -25.68 -7.41 3.68
CA ALA A 329 -25.23 -8.73 4.12
C ALA A 329 -23.74 -8.96 3.76
N GLU A 330 -23.32 -8.58 2.56
CA GLU A 330 -21.92 -8.62 2.13
C GLU A 330 -21.06 -7.72 3.00
N HIS A 331 -21.49 -6.48 3.23
CA HIS A 331 -20.77 -5.53 4.09
C HIS A 331 -20.61 -6.05 5.52
N ASN A 332 -21.66 -6.62 6.10
CA ASN A 332 -21.62 -7.21 7.45
C ASN A 332 -20.58 -8.34 7.54
N MET A 333 -20.51 -9.18 6.52
CA MET A 333 -19.51 -10.24 6.45
C MET A 333 -18.07 -9.65 6.45
N LEU A 334 -17.83 -8.57 5.72
CA LEU A 334 -16.51 -7.91 5.70
C LEU A 334 -16.18 -7.23 7.04
N VAL A 335 -17.17 -6.63 7.71
CA VAL A 335 -16.98 -6.07 9.06
C VAL A 335 -16.63 -7.18 10.05
N ASP A 336 -17.32 -8.31 10.04
CA ASP A 336 -17.02 -9.44 10.92
C ASP A 336 -15.64 -10.05 10.62
N LEU A 337 -15.24 -10.11 9.36
CA LEU A 337 -13.92 -10.55 8.98
C LEU A 337 -12.84 -9.58 9.51
N GLY A 338 -13.04 -8.28 9.36
CA GLY A 338 -12.15 -7.26 9.92
C GLY A 338 -12.05 -7.34 11.45
N ARG A 339 -13.17 -7.52 12.15
CA ARG A 339 -13.18 -7.75 13.61
C ARG A 339 -12.40 -8.99 14.01
N ASN A 340 -12.57 -10.09 13.27
CA ASN A 340 -11.84 -11.33 13.51
C ASN A 340 -10.33 -11.14 13.28
N ASP A 341 -9.95 -10.48 12.20
CA ASP A 341 -8.54 -10.30 11.83
C ASP A 341 -7.78 -9.45 12.86
N ILE A 342 -8.28 -8.24 13.21
CA ILE A 342 -7.63 -7.42 14.24
C ILE A 342 -7.81 -8.00 15.65
N GLY A 343 -8.87 -8.78 15.88
CA GLY A 343 -9.13 -9.41 17.17
C GLY A 343 -8.05 -10.40 17.61
N LYS A 344 -7.37 -11.03 16.66
CA LYS A 344 -6.25 -11.95 16.93
C LYS A 344 -5.07 -11.27 17.66
N ILE A 345 -4.88 -9.99 17.43
CA ILE A 345 -3.75 -9.19 17.93
C ILE A 345 -4.16 -8.04 18.86
N SER A 346 -5.46 -7.87 19.09
CA SER A 346 -5.98 -6.82 19.97
C SER A 346 -6.12 -7.30 21.41
N ARG A 347 -6.06 -6.37 22.34
CA ARG A 347 -6.39 -6.61 23.74
C ARG A 347 -7.83 -7.10 23.86
N PHE A 348 -8.06 -8.05 24.75
CA PHE A 348 -9.39 -8.61 24.94
C PHE A 348 -10.40 -7.52 25.33
N GLY A 349 -11.54 -7.50 24.63
CA GLY A 349 -12.61 -6.52 24.84
C GLY A 349 -12.38 -5.15 24.23
N SER A 350 -11.27 -4.90 23.51
CA SER A 350 -10.96 -3.61 22.88
C SER A 350 -11.46 -3.48 21.45
N VAL A 351 -11.89 -4.58 20.81
CA VAL A 351 -12.37 -4.54 19.42
C VAL A 351 -13.78 -4.00 19.37
N GLU A 352 -13.96 -2.91 18.64
CA GLU A 352 -15.26 -2.26 18.47
C GLU A 352 -15.44 -1.76 17.03
N VAL A 353 -16.70 -1.55 16.64
CA VAL A 353 -17.08 -0.90 15.39
C VAL A 353 -17.42 0.54 15.70
N GLU A 354 -16.46 1.46 15.47
CA GLU A 354 -16.63 2.90 15.77
C GLU A 354 -17.66 3.56 14.86
N LYS A 355 -17.64 3.17 13.56
CA LYS A 355 -18.60 3.62 12.55
C LYS A 355 -19.17 2.40 11.85
N TYR A 356 -20.47 2.40 11.65
CA TYR A 356 -21.18 1.28 11.06
C TYR A 356 -22.17 1.74 10.00
N HIS A 357 -22.10 1.16 8.80
CA HIS A 357 -22.97 1.48 7.67
C HIS A 357 -22.98 2.98 7.30
N CYS A 358 -21.84 3.65 7.33
CA CYS A 358 -21.72 5.03 6.87
C CYS A 358 -21.59 5.08 5.36
N ILE A 359 -22.16 6.10 4.71
CA ILE A 359 -21.94 6.31 3.28
C ILE A 359 -20.65 7.12 3.08
N GLU A 360 -19.71 6.50 2.42
CA GLU A 360 -18.46 7.13 1.98
C GLU A 360 -18.61 7.58 0.51
N ARG A 361 -18.52 8.90 0.31
CA ARG A 361 -18.69 9.51 -1.02
C ARG A 361 -17.36 9.82 -1.67
N TYR A 362 -17.15 9.23 -2.83
CA TYR A 362 -16.01 9.53 -3.70
C TYR A 362 -16.46 10.36 -4.92
N SER A 363 -15.53 10.71 -5.80
CA SER A 363 -15.82 11.57 -6.95
C SER A 363 -16.90 11.01 -7.90
N HIS A 364 -16.93 9.70 -8.13
CA HIS A 364 -17.80 9.05 -9.10
C HIS A 364 -18.73 7.99 -8.51
N VAL A 365 -18.46 7.52 -7.32
CA VAL A 365 -19.22 6.44 -6.64
C VAL A 365 -19.38 6.74 -5.16
N MET A 366 -20.35 6.07 -4.55
CA MET A 366 -20.49 5.97 -3.08
C MET A 366 -20.46 4.51 -2.65
N HIS A 367 -19.96 4.26 -1.46
CA HIS A 367 -19.88 2.94 -0.84
C HIS A 367 -20.47 2.94 0.56
N ILE A 368 -20.86 1.77 1.06
CA ILE A 368 -21.10 1.56 2.49
C ILE A 368 -19.74 1.32 3.15
N GLY A 369 -19.40 2.13 4.12
CA GLY A 369 -18.16 2.05 4.90
C GLY A 369 -18.42 1.79 6.38
N SER A 370 -17.52 1.07 7.01
CA SER A 370 -17.46 0.91 8.47
C SER A 370 -16.03 1.08 8.95
N THR A 371 -15.86 1.42 10.22
CA THR A 371 -14.53 1.50 10.86
C THR A 371 -14.50 0.50 12.01
N VAL A 372 -13.55 -0.43 11.94
CA VAL A 372 -13.29 -1.37 13.02
C VAL A 372 -11.97 -0.99 13.66
N ARG A 373 -11.96 -0.85 14.99
CA ARG A 373 -10.75 -0.54 15.75
C ARG A 373 -10.47 -1.60 16.81
N GLY A 374 -9.20 -1.63 17.28
CA GLY A 374 -8.78 -2.43 18.43
C GLY A 374 -7.47 -1.90 19.00
N GLU A 375 -7.25 -2.07 20.29
CA GLU A 375 -5.97 -1.74 20.91
C GLU A 375 -5.02 -2.92 20.77
N ILE A 376 -3.84 -2.69 20.18
CA ILE A 376 -2.85 -3.75 19.98
C ILE A 376 -2.35 -4.29 21.32
N ARG A 377 -2.12 -5.60 21.42
CA ARG A 377 -1.52 -6.21 22.60
C ARG A 377 -0.03 -5.83 22.73
N ASP A 378 0.50 -5.85 23.95
CA ASP A 378 1.89 -5.49 24.25
C ASP A 378 2.92 -6.49 23.65
N ASP A 379 2.50 -7.71 23.32
CA ASP A 379 3.30 -8.76 22.68
C ASP A 379 3.19 -8.75 21.15
N CYS A 380 2.48 -7.78 20.57
CA CYS A 380 2.26 -7.63 19.13
C CYS A 380 2.83 -6.30 18.62
N ASP A 381 3.10 -6.25 17.32
CA ASP A 381 3.69 -5.12 16.63
C ASP A 381 3.09 -4.89 15.22
N ALA A 382 3.67 -3.98 14.45
CA ALA A 382 3.24 -3.69 13.07
C ALA A 382 3.30 -4.92 12.16
N LEU A 383 4.30 -5.80 12.32
CA LEU A 383 4.40 -7.04 11.55
C LEU A 383 3.30 -8.02 11.94
N SER A 384 2.96 -8.08 13.24
CA SER A 384 1.82 -8.89 13.72
C SER A 384 0.50 -8.43 13.08
N ALA A 385 0.34 -7.12 12.80
CA ALA A 385 -0.81 -6.60 12.07
C ALA A 385 -0.83 -7.10 10.61
N ILE A 386 0.30 -7.07 9.92
CA ILE A 386 0.43 -7.64 8.56
C ILE A 386 0.12 -9.14 8.59
N ASP A 387 0.75 -9.91 9.48
CA ASP A 387 0.59 -11.36 9.59
C ASP A 387 -0.88 -11.76 9.85
N SER A 388 -1.63 -10.95 10.63
CA SER A 388 -3.01 -11.24 11.00
C SER A 388 -4.02 -10.90 9.89
N ILE A 389 -3.80 -9.82 9.14
CA ILE A 389 -4.79 -9.25 8.24
C ILE A 389 -4.55 -9.65 6.79
N LEU A 390 -3.30 -9.74 6.35
CA LEU A 390 -2.94 -10.08 4.97
C LEU A 390 -3.28 -11.54 4.64
N PRO A 391 -3.92 -11.80 3.47
CA PRO A 391 -4.56 -10.85 2.59
C PRO A 391 -5.92 -10.38 3.11
N ALA A 392 -6.36 -9.21 2.63
CA ALA A 392 -7.70 -8.72 2.94
C ALA A 392 -8.80 -9.69 2.50
N GLY A 393 -9.93 -9.68 3.22
CA GLY A 393 -11.08 -10.50 2.86
C GLY A 393 -11.66 -10.18 1.49
N THR A 394 -11.62 -8.91 1.10
CA THR A 394 -12.01 -8.38 -0.22
C THR A 394 -11.14 -8.89 -1.37
N LEU A 395 -9.99 -9.51 -1.07
CA LEU A 395 -9.06 -10.08 -2.05
C LEU A 395 -8.87 -11.61 -1.90
N SER A 396 -9.49 -12.22 -0.90
CA SER A 396 -9.37 -13.65 -0.62
C SER A 396 -10.74 -14.35 -0.62
N GLY A 397 -11.43 -14.31 0.47
CA GLY A 397 -12.75 -14.91 0.65
C GLY A 397 -13.00 -15.39 2.08
N ALA A 398 -14.09 -16.12 2.27
CA ALA A 398 -14.50 -16.60 3.56
C ALA A 398 -14.91 -18.09 3.50
N PRO A 399 -14.36 -18.96 4.36
CA PRO A 399 -13.26 -18.77 5.30
C PRO A 399 -11.92 -18.50 4.60
N LYS A 400 -11.12 -17.54 5.14
CA LYS A 400 -9.93 -16.96 4.49
C LYS A 400 -8.92 -18.02 3.99
N LEU A 401 -8.44 -18.90 4.87
CA LEU A 401 -7.38 -19.87 4.52
C LEU A 401 -7.83 -20.85 3.45
N ARG A 402 -9.08 -21.32 3.53
CA ARG A 402 -9.64 -22.22 2.51
C ARG A 402 -9.79 -21.53 1.16
N ALA A 403 -10.25 -20.28 1.16
CA ALA A 403 -10.32 -19.47 -0.05
C ALA A 403 -8.93 -19.26 -0.67
N CYS A 404 -7.91 -18.92 0.13
CA CYS A 404 -6.53 -18.75 -0.37
C CYS A 404 -5.96 -20.02 -0.99
N GLN A 405 -6.24 -21.20 -0.40
CA GLN A 405 -5.83 -22.49 -0.97
C GLN A 405 -6.50 -22.74 -2.32
N LEU A 406 -7.79 -22.47 -2.43
CA LEU A 406 -8.53 -22.63 -3.68
C LEU A 406 -8.08 -21.65 -4.76
N ILE A 407 -7.81 -20.39 -4.39
CA ILE A 407 -7.24 -19.39 -5.29
C ILE A 407 -5.91 -19.86 -5.87
N ASN A 408 -5.02 -20.35 -5.01
CA ASN A 408 -3.72 -20.89 -5.46
C ASN A 408 -3.89 -21.99 -6.51
N ASN A 409 -4.84 -22.90 -6.28
CA ASN A 409 -5.06 -24.03 -7.19
C ASN A 409 -5.79 -23.65 -8.47
N LEU A 410 -6.78 -22.73 -8.39
CA LEU A 410 -7.60 -22.35 -9.53
C LEU A 410 -6.86 -21.39 -10.46
N GLU A 411 -6.17 -20.40 -9.92
CA GLU A 411 -5.41 -19.44 -10.71
C GLU A 411 -4.06 -20.01 -11.17
N ASN A 412 -3.45 -20.90 -10.39
CA ASN A 412 -2.09 -21.46 -10.62
C ASN A 412 -1.09 -20.44 -11.18
N ASN A 413 -1.21 -19.21 -10.70
CA ASN A 413 -0.37 -18.09 -11.09
C ASN A 413 -0.17 -17.16 -9.89
N LYS A 414 1.09 -17.02 -9.45
CA LYS A 414 1.45 -16.21 -8.28
C LYS A 414 0.90 -14.78 -8.41
N ARG A 415 0.20 -14.33 -7.39
CA ARG A 415 -0.39 -12.98 -7.37
C ARG A 415 0.65 -11.87 -7.19
N GLY A 416 1.74 -12.17 -6.47
CA GLY A 416 2.79 -11.21 -6.20
C GLY A 416 2.27 -9.99 -5.43
N ILE A 417 2.55 -8.81 -5.93
CA ILE A 417 2.18 -7.55 -5.28
C ILE A 417 0.65 -7.33 -5.23
N TYR A 418 -0.11 -7.83 -6.20
CA TYR A 418 -1.56 -7.69 -6.25
C TYR A 418 -2.25 -8.37 -5.06
N GLY A 419 -3.08 -7.62 -4.34
CA GLY A 419 -3.76 -8.10 -3.12
C GLY A 419 -2.85 -8.16 -1.90
N GLY A 420 -1.61 -7.70 -2.02
CA GLY A 420 -0.67 -7.51 -0.92
C GLY A 420 -0.88 -6.20 -0.17
N ALA A 421 0.06 -5.85 0.69
CA ALA A 421 0.11 -4.61 1.46
C ALA A 421 1.16 -3.67 0.88
N ILE A 422 0.80 -2.43 0.58
CA ILE A 422 1.72 -1.36 0.17
C ILE A 422 1.62 -0.22 1.18
N GLY A 423 2.75 0.30 1.61
CA GLY A 423 2.81 1.43 2.53
C GLY A 423 4.11 1.50 3.30
N TYR A 424 4.03 1.84 4.57
CA TYR A 424 5.20 2.00 5.42
C TYR A 424 5.03 1.42 6.82
N ILE A 425 6.16 1.05 7.42
CA ILE A 425 6.33 0.79 8.86
C ILE A 425 7.34 1.83 9.34
N ASP A 426 6.96 2.71 10.24
CA ASP A 426 7.84 3.78 10.71
C ASP A 426 8.72 3.34 11.91
N PHE A 427 9.70 4.18 12.22
CA PHE A 427 10.62 3.94 13.34
C PHE A 427 9.97 4.14 14.73
N THR A 428 8.75 4.67 14.81
CA THR A 428 7.99 4.75 16.06
C THR A 428 7.18 3.48 16.33
N GLY A 429 7.10 2.57 15.34
CA GLY A 429 6.33 1.33 15.38
C GLY A 429 4.93 1.47 14.80
N ASN A 430 4.59 2.60 14.20
CA ASN A 430 3.34 2.80 13.48
C ASN A 430 3.38 2.14 12.08
N LEU A 431 2.22 1.89 11.53
CA LEU A 431 2.03 1.24 10.23
C LEU A 431 0.87 1.93 9.51
N ASP A 432 1.06 2.20 8.23
CA ASP A 432 -0.05 2.60 7.36
C ASP A 432 0.10 1.91 6.00
N THR A 433 -0.87 1.06 5.67
CA THR A 433 -0.83 0.24 4.45
C THR A 433 -2.19 0.18 3.76
N CYS A 434 -2.16 0.21 2.44
CA CYS A 434 -3.31 -0.07 1.61
C CYS A 434 -3.25 -1.48 1.00
N ILE A 435 -4.37 -1.95 0.51
CA ILE A 435 -4.44 -3.14 -0.32
C ILE A 435 -3.90 -2.81 -1.71
N ALA A 436 -2.98 -3.63 -2.22
CA ALA A 436 -2.37 -3.45 -3.53
C ALA A 436 -3.35 -3.79 -4.67
N ILE A 437 -4.26 -2.88 -4.96
CA ILE A 437 -5.22 -2.92 -6.07
C ILE A 437 -5.18 -1.63 -6.87
N ARG A 438 -5.72 -1.64 -8.08
CA ARG A 438 -5.66 -0.49 -9.00
C ARG A 438 -4.22 -0.04 -9.23
N ILE A 439 -3.34 -1.00 -9.50
CA ILE A 439 -1.91 -0.81 -9.70
C ILE A 439 -1.47 -1.25 -11.08
N ALA A 440 -0.49 -0.53 -11.63
CA ALA A 440 0.38 -1.00 -12.70
C ALA A 440 1.79 -1.23 -12.11
N TYR A 441 2.40 -2.35 -12.42
CA TYR A 441 3.76 -2.62 -12.00
C TYR A 441 4.59 -3.17 -13.16
N LYS A 442 5.81 -2.65 -13.26
CA LYS A 442 6.75 -2.96 -14.32
C LYS A 442 7.86 -3.84 -13.78
N LYS A 443 8.13 -4.94 -14.46
CA LYS A 443 9.24 -5.86 -14.21
C LYS A 443 9.57 -6.62 -15.50
N ASN A 444 10.83 -7.00 -15.69
CA ASN A 444 11.28 -7.81 -16.83
C ASN A 444 10.84 -7.26 -18.21
N ASN A 445 10.86 -5.95 -18.42
CA ASN A 445 10.38 -5.26 -19.63
C ASN A 445 8.91 -5.55 -19.97
N LYS A 446 8.10 -5.86 -18.96
CA LYS A 446 6.65 -6.03 -19.06
C LYS A 446 5.97 -5.11 -18.06
N VAL A 447 4.74 -4.75 -18.34
CA VAL A 447 3.81 -4.14 -17.41
C VAL A 447 2.70 -5.14 -17.09
N PHE A 448 2.31 -5.14 -15.83
CA PHE A 448 1.26 -6.01 -15.29
C PHE A 448 0.20 -5.18 -14.60
N ILE A 449 -1.05 -5.57 -14.81
CA ILE A 449 -2.24 -5.07 -14.11
C ILE A 449 -3.03 -6.30 -13.69
N ARG A 450 -3.50 -6.35 -12.44
CA ARG A 450 -4.33 -7.46 -11.99
C ARG A 450 -5.58 -6.92 -11.31
N SER A 451 -6.69 -7.60 -11.52
CA SER A 451 -7.98 -7.27 -10.95
C SER A 451 -8.80 -8.54 -10.72
N GLY A 452 -9.79 -8.47 -9.86
CA GLY A 452 -10.58 -9.65 -9.52
C GLY A 452 -12.05 -9.31 -9.23
N ALA A 453 -12.86 -10.37 -9.23
CA ALA A 453 -14.27 -10.32 -8.89
C ALA A 453 -14.58 -11.30 -7.74
N GLY A 454 -15.50 -10.90 -6.86
CA GLY A 454 -16.01 -11.72 -5.77
C GLY A 454 -17.05 -12.70 -6.25
N ILE A 455 -16.77 -13.99 -6.13
CA ILE A 455 -17.62 -15.07 -6.62
C ILE A 455 -18.48 -15.58 -5.45
N VAL A 456 -19.78 -15.60 -5.65
CA VAL A 456 -20.79 -16.16 -4.77
C VAL A 456 -21.66 -17.18 -5.53
N ALA A 457 -22.56 -17.87 -4.84
CA ALA A 457 -23.39 -18.93 -5.44
C ALA A 457 -24.14 -18.48 -6.71
N ASP A 458 -24.65 -17.25 -6.70
CA ASP A 458 -25.47 -16.67 -7.77
C ASP A 458 -24.64 -15.94 -8.84
N SER A 459 -23.31 -15.93 -8.74
CA SER A 459 -22.44 -15.29 -9.72
C SER A 459 -22.63 -15.87 -11.14
N VAL A 460 -22.63 -14.97 -12.11
CA VAL A 460 -22.71 -15.29 -13.54
C VAL A 460 -21.31 -15.15 -14.14
N PRO A 461 -20.68 -16.25 -14.61
CA PRO A 461 -19.26 -16.24 -15.01
C PRO A 461 -18.86 -15.13 -15.97
N GLU A 462 -19.68 -14.88 -17.00
CA GLU A 462 -19.41 -13.84 -18.01
C GLU A 462 -19.45 -12.44 -17.42
N LYS A 463 -20.31 -12.19 -16.41
CA LYS A 463 -20.41 -10.91 -15.73
C LYS A 463 -19.19 -10.68 -14.85
N GLU A 464 -18.74 -11.73 -14.14
CA GLU A 464 -17.55 -11.67 -13.30
C GLU A 464 -16.26 -11.44 -14.12
N TYR A 465 -16.16 -12.08 -15.28
CA TYR A 465 -15.08 -11.78 -16.23
C TYR A 465 -15.08 -10.32 -16.66
N GLN A 466 -16.25 -9.78 -17.03
CA GLN A 466 -16.39 -8.39 -17.43
C GLN A 466 -16.09 -7.43 -16.26
N GLU A 467 -16.45 -7.78 -15.04
CA GLU A 467 -16.13 -7.01 -13.84
C GLU A 467 -14.62 -6.90 -13.62
N CYS A 468 -13.86 -7.99 -13.79
CA CYS A 468 -12.41 -7.96 -13.77
C CYS A 468 -11.84 -6.94 -14.76
N LEU A 469 -12.31 -6.98 -16.02
CA LEU A 469 -11.85 -6.04 -17.05
C LEU A 469 -12.23 -4.59 -16.70
N ASN A 470 -13.44 -4.36 -16.22
CA ASN A 470 -13.91 -3.04 -15.82
C ASN A 470 -13.07 -2.45 -14.66
N LYS A 471 -12.69 -3.28 -13.68
CA LYS A 471 -11.84 -2.86 -12.57
C LYS A 471 -10.41 -2.51 -13.00
N ALA A 472 -9.90 -3.11 -14.07
CA ALA A 472 -8.60 -2.79 -14.65
C ALA A 472 -8.63 -1.55 -15.57
N ALA A 473 -9.80 -1.18 -16.08
CA ALA A 473 -9.94 -0.22 -17.17
C ALA A 473 -9.30 1.15 -16.91
N ALA A 474 -9.41 1.67 -15.68
CA ALA A 474 -8.81 2.97 -15.34
C ALA A 474 -7.27 2.94 -15.42
N VAL A 475 -6.65 1.85 -14.99
CA VAL A 475 -5.19 1.67 -15.04
C VAL A 475 -4.73 1.45 -16.49
N VAL A 476 -5.45 0.62 -17.26
CA VAL A 476 -5.18 0.43 -18.70
C VAL A 476 -5.27 1.75 -19.44
N ARG A 477 -6.32 2.55 -19.15
CA ARG A 477 -6.49 3.85 -19.76
C ARG A 477 -5.37 4.83 -19.39
N ALA A 478 -4.89 4.79 -18.15
CA ALA A 478 -3.75 5.59 -17.71
C ALA A 478 -2.47 5.22 -18.47
N LEU A 479 -2.22 3.92 -18.71
CA LEU A 479 -1.09 3.44 -19.54
C LEU A 479 -1.18 3.95 -20.99
N GLU A 480 -2.37 3.91 -21.58
CA GLU A 480 -2.60 4.37 -22.97
C GLU A 480 -2.33 5.86 -23.11
N LEU A 481 -2.79 6.68 -22.15
CA LEU A 481 -2.65 8.13 -22.17
C LEU A 481 -1.26 8.60 -21.75
N ALA A 482 -0.49 7.79 -21.03
CA ALA A 482 0.83 8.16 -20.52
C ALA A 482 1.81 8.63 -21.61
N LYS A 483 1.71 8.07 -22.81
CA LYS A 483 2.53 8.46 -23.97
C LYS A 483 2.19 9.85 -24.55
N GLU A 484 1.00 10.35 -24.26
CA GLU A 484 0.49 11.63 -24.79
C GLU A 484 0.80 12.81 -23.86
N VAL A 485 1.36 12.51 -22.67
CA VAL A 485 1.74 13.55 -21.69
C VAL A 485 2.93 14.32 -22.25
N THR A 486 2.66 15.53 -22.69
CA THR A 486 3.70 16.53 -23.03
C THR A 486 4.03 17.35 -21.80
N GLU A 487 5.27 17.70 -21.60
CA GLU A 487 5.74 18.54 -20.49
C GLU A 487 5.43 20.03 -20.73
#